data_1b9688bd356a9cf1a61b165a3cfe70e3
#
_entry.id   1b9688bd356a9cf1a61b165a3cfe70e3
#
_cell.length_a   1.000
_cell.length_b   1.000
_cell.length_c   1.000
_cell.angle_alpha   90.00
_cell.angle_beta   90.00
_cell.angle_gamma   90.00
#
_symmetry.space_group_name_H-M   'P 1'
#
loop_
_entity.id
_entity.type
_entity.pdbx_description
1 polymer ?
#
loop_
_entity_poly.entity_id
_entity_poly.type
_entity_poly.pdbx_seq_one_letter_code
_entity_poly.pdbx_strand_id
1 'polypeptide(L)'
;VLPETFGNSEYNVLILSDEIHADILMKGHAYTPLLTLPNASKAKIITAIAPTKTFNLAGIQAAMMVVPNDDLRTTLEQNAMAHGHTELNVFASAALQAAYTYGAPWLDELLQYIEINMDYCIKELNAIPGIRVRKPGGTYLLWIDYRGTGLTEEKIMNQLLHTGKLA
;
A
#
# COMPACT_ATOMS: atom_id res chain seq x y z
N VAL A 1 -17.11 2.95 -7.26
CA VAL A 1 -17.43 2.44 -8.59
C VAL A 1 -16.70 3.33 -9.58
N LEU A 2 -15.77 2.78 -10.35
CA LEU A 2 -15.13 3.53 -11.44
C LEU A 2 -16.18 3.80 -12.53
N PRO A 3 -16.17 5.00 -13.15
CA PRO A 3 -17.14 5.32 -14.20
C PRO A 3 -17.07 4.32 -15.36
N GLU A 4 -18.15 4.12 -16.08
CA GLU A 4 -18.21 3.28 -17.30
C GLU A 4 -17.18 3.69 -18.37
N THR A 5 -16.71 4.93 -18.30
CA THR A 5 -15.65 5.51 -19.12
C THR A 5 -14.24 5.06 -18.74
N PHE A 6 -14.07 4.33 -17.62
CA PHE A 6 -12.79 3.77 -17.23
C PHE A 6 -12.40 2.65 -18.23
N GLY A 7 -11.53 2.95 -19.13
CA GLY A 7 -11.13 2.05 -20.21
C GLY A 7 -11.50 2.52 -21.63
N ASN A 8 -12.32 3.56 -21.76
CA ASN A 8 -12.39 4.28 -23.01
C ASN A 8 -11.15 5.18 -23.08
N SER A 9 -10.32 4.92 -24.08
CA SER A 9 -9.03 5.58 -24.33
C SER A 9 -9.16 7.06 -24.75
N GLU A 10 -10.24 7.72 -24.37
CA GLU A 10 -10.50 9.11 -24.73
C GLU A 10 -9.37 10.05 -24.27
N TYR A 11 -8.72 9.71 -23.15
CA TYR A 11 -7.64 10.52 -22.58
C TYR A 11 -6.26 9.86 -22.65
N ASN A 12 -6.12 8.62 -23.13
CA ASN A 12 -4.85 7.88 -23.23
C ASN A 12 -3.96 7.98 -21.95
N VAL A 13 -4.57 7.90 -20.78
CA VAL A 13 -3.89 8.02 -19.49
C VAL A 13 -3.28 6.69 -19.10
N LEU A 14 -2.02 6.69 -18.67
CA LEU A 14 -1.38 5.57 -18.00
C LEU A 14 -1.72 5.60 -16.52
N ILE A 15 -2.18 4.47 -15.99
CA ILE A 15 -2.51 4.30 -14.59
C ILE A 15 -1.46 3.42 -13.92
N LEU A 16 -0.85 3.92 -12.87
CA LEU A 16 -0.03 3.14 -11.95
C LEU A 16 -0.84 2.87 -10.68
N SER A 17 -1.20 1.60 -10.46
CA SER A 17 -1.85 1.14 -9.23
C SER A 17 -0.80 0.56 -8.30
N ASP A 18 -0.50 1.27 -7.23
CA ASP A 18 0.38 0.77 -6.18
C ASP A 18 -0.45 -0.02 -5.16
N GLU A 19 -0.35 -1.35 -5.23
CA GLU A 19 -1.12 -2.30 -4.44
C GLU A 19 -0.26 -3.01 -3.38
N ILE A 20 0.87 -2.43 -2.99
CA ILE A 20 1.82 -3.04 -2.05
C ILE A 20 1.25 -3.27 -0.64
N HIS A 21 0.13 -2.63 -0.29
CA HIS A 21 -0.57 -2.82 0.98
C HIS A 21 -1.80 -3.73 0.87
N ALA A 22 -2.08 -4.31 -0.29
CA ALA A 22 -3.32 -5.03 -0.58
C ALA A 22 -3.61 -6.23 0.36
N ASP A 23 -2.56 -6.89 0.86
CA ASP A 23 -2.69 -8.05 1.75
C ASP A 23 -2.95 -7.67 3.22
N ILE A 24 -2.74 -6.40 3.60
CA ILE A 24 -2.87 -5.93 4.98
C ILE A 24 -4.29 -5.44 5.20
N LEU A 25 -5.21 -6.37 5.46
CA LEU A 25 -6.65 -6.11 5.59
C LEU A 25 -7.12 -6.37 7.01
N MET A 26 -7.92 -5.44 7.54
CA MET A 26 -8.59 -5.63 8.83
C MET A 26 -9.76 -6.60 8.68
N LYS A 27 -10.11 -7.29 9.76
CA LYS A 27 -11.18 -8.29 9.78
C LYS A 27 -12.50 -7.72 9.20
N GLY A 28 -13.09 -8.48 8.28
CA GLY A 28 -14.36 -8.10 7.64
C GLY A 28 -14.24 -7.16 6.45
N HIS A 29 -13.03 -6.77 6.07
CA HIS A 29 -12.77 -5.98 4.88
C HIS A 29 -12.22 -6.84 3.73
N ALA A 30 -12.46 -6.40 2.50
CA ALA A 30 -11.96 -7.02 1.29
C ALA A 30 -11.28 -5.98 0.41
N TYR A 31 -10.21 -6.38 -0.24
CA TYR A 31 -9.52 -5.58 -1.25
C TYR A 31 -10.05 -5.93 -2.64
N THR A 32 -10.20 -4.93 -3.48
CA THR A 32 -10.56 -5.12 -4.90
C THR A 32 -9.39 -4.67 -5.77
N PRO A 33 -8.60 -5.61 -6.32
CA PRO A 33 -7.51 -5.26 -7.22
C PRO A 33 -8.02 -4.49 -8.44
N LEU A 34 -7.30 -3.45 -8.86
CA LEU A 34 -7.72 -2.59 -9.97
C LEU A 34 -7.96 -3.39 -11.26
N LEU A 35 -7.12 -4.39 -11.52
CA LEU A 35 -7.20 -5.24 -12.72
C LEU A 35 -8.44 -6.15 -12.76
N THR A 36 -9.16 -6.32 -11.64
CA THR A 36 -10.40 -7.12 -11.60
C THR A 36 -11.64 -6.32 -11.96
N LEU A 37 -11.52 -5.00 -12.11
CA LEU A 37 -12.64 -4.14 -12.45
C LEU A 37 -13.07 -4.30 -13.92
N PRO A 38 -14.36 -4.12 -14.23
CA PRO A 38 -14.83 -4.14 -15.60
C PRO A 38 -14.06 -3.15 -16.49
N ASN A 39 -13.67 -3.60 -17.68
CA ASN A 39 -12.89 -2.82 -18.64
C ASN A 39 -11.45 -2.46 -18.25
N ALA A 40 -10.94 -2.91 -17.13
CA ALA A 40 -9.53 -2.68 -16.75
C ALA A 40 -8.54 -3.14 -17.83
N SER A 41 -8.82 -4.27 -18.50
CA SER A 41 -7.98 -4.81 -19.58
C SER A 41 -7.88 -3.90 -20.83
N LYS A 42 -8.79 -2.92 -20.98
CA LYS A 42 -8.76 -1.95 -22.09
C LYS A 42 -7.93 -0.71 -21.75
N ALA A 43 -7.59 -0.50 -20.48
CA ALA A 43 -6.80 0.62 -20.02
C ALA A 43 -5.30 0.29 -20.00
N LYS A 44 -4.46 1.31 -20.08
CA LYS A 44 -3.02 1.16 -19.84
C LYS A 44 -2.77 1.17 -18.34
N ILE A 45 -2.68 -0.01 -17.74
CA ILE A 45 -2.50 -0.16 -16.29
C ILE A 45 -1.20 -0.91 -16.01
N ILE A 46 -0.47 -0.41 -15.03
CA ILE A 46 0.63 -1.09 -14.35
C ILE A 46 0.20 -1.27 -12.90
N THR A 47 0.10 -2.49 -12.43
CA THR A 47 -0.13 -2.78 -11.01
C THR A 47 1.17 -3.22 -10.36
N ALA A 48 1.58 -2.51 -9.31
CA ALA A 48 2.75 -2.85 -8.51
C ALA A 48 2.33 -3.60 -7.24
N ILE A 49 2.90 -4.78 -7.02
CA ILE A 49 2.70 -5.60 -5.83
C ILE A 49 4.05 -6.03 -5.26
N ALA A 50 4.13 -6.20 -3.93
CA ALA A 50 5.36 -6.62 -3.29
C ALA A 50 5.10 -7.28 -1.93
N PRO A 51 5.93 -8.26 -1.51
CA PRO A 51 5.86 -8.86 -0.18
C PRO A 51 6.43 -7.93 0.91
N THR A 52 7.03 -6.82 0.51
CA THR A 52 7.88 -5.99 1.37
C THR A 52 7.14 -5.32 2.52
N LYS A 53 5.89 -4.93 2.31
CA LYS A 53 5.04 -4.34 3.37
C LYS A 53 4.32 -5.42 4.15
N THR A 54 3.76 -6.41 3.46
CA THR A 54 3.02 -7.53 4.05
C THR A 54 3.86 -8.33 5.02
N PHE A 55 5.11 -8.63 4.67
CA PHE A 55 6.00 -9.51 5.43
C PHE A 55 7.21 -8.80 6.05
N ASN A 56 7.18 -7.46 6.14
CA ASN A 56 8.27 -6.66 6.70
C ASN A 56 9.65 -6.92 6.05
N LEU A 57 9.67 -7.01 4.74
CA LEU A 57 10.84 -7.37 3.93
C LEU A 57 11.35 -6.20 3.07
N ALA A 58 11.18 -4.96 3.51
CA ALA A 58 11.54 -3.77 2.70
C ALA A 58 13.03 -3.76 2.27
N GLY A 59 13.92 -4.26 3.11
CA GLY A 59 15.37 -4.29 2.84
C GLY A 59 15.79 -5.20 1.69
N ILE A 60 14.97 -6.16 1.27
CA ILE A 60 15.28 -7.05 0.14
C ILE A 60 14.99 -6.41 -1.22
N GLN A 61 14.26 -5.31 -1.27
CA GLN A 61 13.98 -4.53 -2.50
C GLN A 61 13.39 -5.37 -3.64
N ALA A 62 12.35 -6.16 -3.35
CA ALA A 62 11.64 -6.98 -4.32
C ALA A 62 10.24 -6.43 -4.58
N ALA A 63 9.87 -6.30 -5.86
CA ALA A 63 8.53 -5.96 -6.30
C ALA A 63 8.22 -6.66 -7.62
N MET A 64 6.95 -6.80 -7.92
CA MET A 64 6.44 -7.34 -9.18
C MET A 64 5.51 -6.31 -9.82
N MET A 65 5.57 -6.22 -11.15
CA MET A 65 4.64 -5.42 -11.93
C MET A 65 3.77 -6.34 -12.77
N VAL A 66 2.45 -6.17 -12.67
CA VAL A 66 1.47 -6.85 -13.52
C VAL A 66 1.01 -5.87 -14.57
N VAL A 67 1.31 -6.18 -15.83
CA VAL A 67 1.06 -5.31 -16.99
C VAL A 67 0.34 -6.11 -18.10
N PRO A 68 -1.00 -6.05 -18.14
CA PRO A 68 -1.78 -6.83 -19.12
C PRO A 68 -1.57 -6.37 -20.57
N ASN A 69 -1.30 -5.09 -20.79
CA ASN A 69 -1.08 -4.53 -22.13
C ASN A 69 0.30 -4.95 -22.66
N ASP A 70 0.34 -5.71 -23.77
CA ASP A 70 1.56 -6.29 -24.34
C ASP A 70 2.58 -5.23 -24.79
N ASP A 71 2.13 -4.16 -25.46
CA ASP A 71 3.01 -3.11 -25.96
C ASP A 71 3.67 -2.36 -24.81
N LEU A 72 2.88 -2.07 -23.77
CA LEU A 72 3.37 -1.39 -22.56
C LEU A 72 4.36 -2.31 -21.83
N ARG A 73 4.05 -3.60 -21.67
CA ARG A 73 4.93 -4.56 -21.01
C ARG A 73 6.26 -4.68 -21.77
N THR A 74 6.23 -4.84 -23.09
CA THR A 74 7.43 -4.91 -23.93
C THR A 74 8.28 -3.64 -23.78
N THR A 75 7.66 -2.47 -23.75
CA THR A 75 8.36 -1.21 -23.55
C THR A 75 9.04 -1.15 -22.18
N LEU A 76 8.36 -1.59 -21.13
CA LEU A 76 8.93 -1.64 -19.77
C LEU A 76 10.09 -2.63 -19.67
N GLU A 77 9.96 -3.82 -20.24
CA GLU A 77 11.01 -4.85 -20.27
C GLU A 77 12.26 -4.36 -20.99
N GLN A 78 12.10 -3.74 -22.16
CA GLN A 78 13.22 -3.15 -22.91
C GLN A 78 13.92 -2.05 -22.12
N ASN A 79 13.17 -1.18 -21.44
CA ASN A 79 13.75 -0.15 -20.59
C ASN A 79 14.47 -0.74 -19.38
N ALA A 80 13.89 -1.74 -18.73
CA ALA A 80 14.51 -2.44 -17.61
C ALA A 80 15.85 -3.08 -18.03
N MET A 81 15.88 -3.75 -19.17
CA MET A 81 17.09 -4.33 -19.75
C MET A 81 18.16 -3.27 -20.04
N ALA A 82 17.77 -2.16 -20.65
CA ALA A 82 18.70 -1.06 -20.98
C ALA A 82 19.35 -0.42 -19.75
N HIS A 83 18.69 -0.50 -18.58
CA HIS A 83 19.19 0.04 -17.32
C HIS A 83 19.76 -1.04 -16.38
N GLY A 84 19.85 -2.29 -16.81
CA GLY A 84 20.39 -3.39 -16.02
C GLY A 84 19.47 -3.88 -14.89
N HIS A 85 18.18 -3.57 -14.95
CA HIS A 85 17.17 -3.99 -13.96
C HIS A 85 16.39 -5.23 -14.45
N THR A 86 17.08 -6.33 -14.68
CA THR A 86 16.47 -7.53 -15.29
C THR A 86 16.18 -8.63 -14.28
N GLU A 87 16.85 -8.64 -13.14
CA GLU A 87 16.75 -9.74 -12.19
C GLU A 87 16.73 -9.27 -10.74
N LEU A 88 16.02 -10.02 -9.91
CA LEU A 88 16.07 -9.86 -8.45
C LEU A 88 17.41 -10.42 -7.94
N ASN A 89 17.93 -9.85 -6.87
CA ASN A 89 19.05 -10.48 -6.18
C ASN A 89 18.60 -11.82 -5.57
N VAL A 90 19.55 -12.73 -5.34
CA VAL A 90 19.29 -14.11 -4.90
C VAL A 90 18.48 -14.16 -3.61
N PHE A 91 18.77 -13.28 -2.63
CA PHE A 91 18.05 -13.23 -1.36
C PHE A 91 16.60 -12.73 -1.55
N ALA A 92 16.40 -11.75 -2.43
CA ALA A 92 15.09 -11.22 -2.75
C ALA A 92 14.20 -12.29 -3.39
N SER A 93 14.73 -13.06 -4.34
CA SER A 93 14.01 -14.15 -4.98
C SER A 93 13.58 -15.23 -3.97
N ALA A 94 14.52 -15.69 -3.13
CA ALA A 94 14.26 -16.70 -2.11
C ALA A 94 13.24 -16.20 -1.06
N ALA A 95 13.40 -14.96 -0.59
CA ALA A 95 12.52 -14.37 0.42
C ALA A 95 11.10 -14.15 -0.12
N LEU A 96 10.95 -13.68 -1.38
CA LEU A 96 9.65 -13.52 -2.03
C LEU A 96 8.93 -14.86 -2.16
N GLN A 97 9.63 -15.89 -2.62
CA GLN A 97 9.06 -17.23 -2.74
C GLN A 97 8.64 -17.79 -1.38
N ALA A 98 9.47 -17.66 -0.36
CA ALA A 98 9.19 -18.15 0.98
C ALA A 98 8.00 -17.40 1.61
N ALA A 99 7.96 -16.07 1.48
CA ALA A 99 6.91 -15.22 2.02
C ALA A 99 5.53 -15.62 1.48
N TYR A 100 5.38 -15.71 0.16
CA TYR A 100 4.10 -16.07 -0.45
C TYR A 100 3.75 -17.56 -0.33
N THR A 101 4.72 -18.44 -0.12
CA THR A 101 4.45 -19.89 0.04
C THR A 101 4.09 -20.25 1.48
N TYR A 102 4.76 -19.63 2.45
CA TYR A 102 4.69 -20.07 3.85
C TYR A 102 4.27 -18.97 4.83
N GLY A 103 4.17 -17.72 4.38
CA GLY A 103 3.98 -16.57 5.26
C GLY A 103 2.55 -16.37 5.78
N ALA A 104 1.53 -17.05 5.25
CA ALA A 104 0.13 -16.82 5.61
C ALA A 104 -0.14 -16.92 7.13
N PRO A 105 0.32 -17.93 7.86
CA PRO A 105 0.06 -18.01 9.32
C PRO A 105 0.70 -16.84 10.09
N TRP A 106 1.89 -16.41 9.69
CA TRP A 106 2.56 -15.26 10.28
C TRP A 106 1.79 -13.96 10.01
N LEU A 107 1.26 -13.79 8.79
CA LEU A 107 0.44 -12.64 8.43
C LEU A 107 -0.84 -12.58 9.26
N ASP A 108 -1.51 -13.71 9.45
CA ASP A 108 -2.73 -13.78 10.28
C ASP A 108 -2.49 -13.31 11.72
N GLU A 109 -1.38 -13.72 12.33
CA GLU A 109 -0.98 -13.26 13.67
C GLU A 109 -0.61 -11.76 13.67
N LEU A 110 0.13 -11.31 12.66
CA LEU A 110 0.49 -9.89 12.51
C LEU A 110 -0.76 -9.01 12.39
N LEU A 111 -1.74 -9.40 11.58
CA LEU A 111 -2.97 -8.63 11.40
C LEU A 111 -3.75 -8.47 12.71
N GLN A 112 -3.84 -9.53 13.50
CA GLN A 112 -4.45 -9.47 14.85
C GLN A 112 -3.70 -8.49 15.77
N TYR A 113 -2.37 -8.55 15.75
CA TYR A 113 -1.54 -7.64 16.56
C TYR A 113 -1.70 -6.18 16.13
N ILE A 114 -1.70 -5.91 14.81
CA ILE A 114 -1.92 -4.58 14.25
C ILE A 114 -3.31 -4.07 14.67
N GLU A 115 -4.34 -4.90 14.58
CA GLU A 115 -5.71 -4.52 14.92
C GLU A 115 -5.85 -4.12 16.39
N ILE A 116 -5.23 -4.86 17.31
CA ILE A 116 -5.20 -4.54 18.74
C ILE A 116 -4.50 -3.18 18.97
N ASN A 117 -3.36 -2.96 18.33
CA ASN A 117 -2.62 -1.70 18.45
C ASN A 117 -3.43 -0.52 17.89
N MET A 118 -4.11 -0.71 16.77
CA MET A 118 -4.99 0.32 16.19
C MET A 118 -6.14 0.67 17.12
N ASP A 119 -6.83 -0.31 17.68
CA ASP A 119 -7.95 -0.08 18.59
C ASP A 119 -7.49 0.70 19.82
N TYR A 120 -6.32 0.37 20.36
CA TYR A 120 -5.71 1.11 21.45
C TYR A 120 -5.40 2.56 21.04
N CYS A 121 -4.68 2.77 19.94
CA CYS A 121 -4.33 4.11 19.46
C CYS A 121 -5.57 4.96 19.16
N ILE A 122 -6.59 4.40 18.52
CA ILE A 122 -7.83 5.10 18.19
C ILE A 122 -8.55 5.54 19.45
N LYS A 123 -8.62 4.69 20.46
CA LYS A 123 -9.24 5.00 21.75
C LYS A 123 -8.52 6.16 22.44
N GLU A 124 -7.20 6.08 22.56
CA GLU A 124 -6.40 7.09 23.28
C GLU A 124 -6.36 8.42 22.51
N LEU A 125 -6.19 8.39 21.18
CA LEU A 125 -6.16 9.60 20.37
C LEU A 125 -7.51 10.32 20.33
N ASN A 126 -8.63 9.59 20.23
CA ASN A 126 -9.95 10.20 20.26
C ASN A 126 -10.34 10.77 21.64
N ALA A 127 -9.63 10.44 22.71
CA ALA A 127 -9.80 11.05 24.01
C ALA A 127 -9.19 12.48 24.08
N ILE A 128 -8.33 12.83 23.12
CA ILE A 128 -7.69 14.15 23.06
C ILE A 128 -8.64 15.14 22.38
N PRO A 129 -9.00 16.27 23.03
CA PRO A 129 -9.88 17.26 22.43
C PRO A 129 -9.34 17.80 21.09
N GLY A 130 -10.18 17.76 20.06
CA GLY A 130 -9.83 18.27 18.73
C GLY A 130 -9.13 17.26 17.81
N ILE A 131 -8.81 16.07 18.30
CA ILE A 131 -8.28 14.96 17.47
C ILE A 131 -9.40 13.99 17.10
N ARG A 132 -9.37 13.50 15.86
CA ARG A 132 -10.27 12.46 15.37
C ARG A 132 -9.51 11.43 14.56
N VAL A 133 -9.70 10.17 14.91
CA VAL A 133 -9.13 9.02 14.18
C VAL A 133 -10.23 8.01 13.90
N ARG A 134 -10.29 7.51 12.67
CA ARG A 134 -11.20 6.42 12.28
C ARG A 134 -10.40 5.17 12.00
N LYS A 135 -10.96 4.01 12.35
CA LYS A 135 -10.35 2.71 12.04
C LYS A 135 -10.32 2.51 10.51
N PRO A 136 -9.15 2.29 9.91
CA PRO A 136 -9.06 1.98 8.49
C PRO A 136 -9.50 0.53 8.24
N GLY A 137 -9.93 0.24 7.00
CA GLY A 137 -10.25 -1.13 6.56
C GLY A 137 -9.02 -1.97 6.20
N GLY A 138 -7.85 -1.37 6.15
CA GLY A 138 -6.59 -2.04 5.80
C GLY A 138 -5.38 -1.17 6.10
N THR A 139 -4.19 -1.70 5.80
CA THR A 139 -2.89 -1.15 6.15
C THR A 139 -2.64 -1.05 7.67
N TYR A 140 -1.46 -0.63 8.07
CA TYR A 140 -1.06 -0.36 9.47
C TYR A 140 -0.94 1.13 9.76
N LEU A 141 -1.48 1.99 8.88
CA LEU A 141 -1.42 3.44 9.00
C LEU A 141 -2.72 3.99 9.57
N LEU A 142 -2.63 4.93 10.51
CA LEU A 142 -3.76 5.68 11.02
C LEU A 142 -3.76 7.09 10.45
N TRP A 143 -4.91 7.52 9.95
CA TRP A 143 -5.12 8.90 9.55
C TRP A 143 -5.65 9.71 10.72
N ILE A 144 -4.83 10.65 11.21
CA ILE A 144 -5.14 11.48 12.38
C ILE A 144 -5.58 12.86 11.91
N ASP A 145 -6.84 13.19 12.14
CA ASP A 145 -7.38 14.52 11.88
C ASP A 145 -7.24 15.39 13.14
N TYR A 146 -6.36 16.38 13.09
CA TYR A 146 -6.09 17.31 14.17
C TYR A 146 -6.69 18.71 13.96
N ARG A 147 -7.47 18.94 12.90
CA ARG A 147 -8.04 20.25 12.58
C ARG A 147 -8.86 20.84 13.71
N GLY A 148 -9.52 19.98 14.50
CA GLY A 148 -10.30 20.40 15.66
C GLY A 148 -9.50 20.98 16.83
N THR A 149 -8.16 20.87 16.82
CA THR A 149 -7.29 21.46 17.86
C THR A 149 -7.10 22.98 17.69
N GLY A 150 -7.37 23.51 16.48
CA GLY A 150 -7.09 24.90 16.12
C GLY A 150 -5.60 25.25 16.01
N LEU A 151 -4.71 24.27 16.12
CA LEU A 151 -3.26 24.48 15.98
C LEU A 151 -2.87 24.46 14.49
N THR A 152 -1.84 25.23 14.17
CA THR A 152 -1.20 25.15 12.84
C THR A 152 -0.34 23.89 12.73
N GLU A 153 -0.10 23.42 11.51
CA GLU A 153 0.76 22.27 11.21
C GLU A 153 2.15 22.45 11.85
N GLU A 154 2.75 23.62 11.69
CA GLU A 154 4.05 23.95 12.28
C GLU A 154 4.07 23.77 13.81
N LYS A 155 3.03 24.24 14.51
CA LYS A 155 2.92 24.08 15.96
C LYS A 155 2.79 22.62 16.36
N ILE A 156 1.99 21.83 15.64
CA ILE A 156 1.82 20.41 15.90
C ILE A 156 3.13 19.68 15.68
N MET A 157 3.79 19.89 14.53
CA MET A 157 5.09 19.27 14.25
C MET A 157 6.14 19.63 15.30
N ASN A 158 6.19 20.89 15.73
CA ASN A 158 7.09 21.33 16.80
C ASN A 158 6.81 20.61 18.13
N GLN A 159 5.53 20.46 18.49
CA GLN A 159 5.15 19.75 19.72
C GLN A 159 5.50 18.26 19.63
N LEU A 160 5.22 17.61 18.48
CA LEU A 160 5.54 16.19 18.29
C LEU A 160 7.06 15.96 18.36
N LEU A 161 7.85 16.71 17.58
CA LEU A 161 9.29 16.48 17.45
C LEU A 161 10.06 16.92 18.70
N HIS A 162 9.79 18.12 19.26
CA HIS A 162 10.64 18.71 20.30
C HIS A 162 10.11 18.47 21.72
N THR A 163 8.79 18.40 21.90
CA THR A 163 8.20 18.14 23.23
C THR A 163 7.88 16.66 23.41
N GLY A 164 7.17 16.08 22.45
CA GLY A 164 6.78 14.66 22.46
C GLY A 164 7.92 13.70 22.09
N LYS A 165 8.97 14.22 21.42
CA LYS A 165 10.10 13.41 20.88
C LYS A 165 9.62 12.24 20.02
N LEU A 166 8.56 12.47 19.24
CA LEU A 166 7.99 11.53 18.26
C LEU A 166 8.54 11.89 16.87
N ALA A 167 9.16 10.93 16.18
CA ALA A 167 9.72 11.09 14.85
C ALA A 167 9.15 10.02 13.89
#